data_4a4b74118d5ee1e2de3bdbd34a7408f9
#
_entry.id   4a4b74118d5ee1e2de3bdbd34a7408f9
#
_cell.length_a   1.000
_cell.length_b   1.000
_cell.length_c   1.000
_cell.angle_alpha   90.00
_cell.angle_beta   90.00
_cell.angle_gamma   90.00
#
_symmetry.space_group_name_H-M   'P 1'
#
loop_
_entity.id
_entity.type
_entity.pdbx_description
1 polymer ?
#
loop_
_entity_poly.entity_id
_entity_poly.type
_entity_poly.pdbx_seq_one_letter_code
_entity_poly.pdbx_strand_id
1 'polypeptide(L)' 'MYSGPLCNFCDAAKRLLLRNNLEFKEIDISTKEGLMDEMIKKSNGKRTIPQIFFDDQHIGGYDEVRALEKENKLQDLLK' A
#
# COMPACT_ATOMS: atom_id res chain seq x y z
N MET A 1 1.87 -3.58 -2.93
CA MET A 1 0.98 -3.29 -1.81
C MET A 1 0.71 -4.55 -1.02
N TYR A 2 0.90 -4.49 0.27
CA TYR A 2 0.52 -5.59 1.16
C TYR A 2 -0.92 -5.38 1.60
N SER A 3 -1.73 -6.42 1.48
CA SER A 3 -3.14 -6.37 1.82
C SER A 3 -3.54 -7.62 2.62
N GLY A 4 -4.82 -7.75 2.94
CA GLY A 4 -5.36 -8.91 3.61
C GLY A 4 -6.86 -9.04 3.38
N PRO A 5 -7.48 -10.12 3.88
CA PRO A 5 -8.91 -10.33 3.71
C PRO A 5 -9.72 -9.36 4.56
N LEU A 6 -10.96 -9.10 4.14
CA LEU A 6 -11.92 -8.27 4.88
C LEU A 6 -11.36 -6.90 5.27
N CYS A 7 -10.61 -6.29 4.36
CA CYS A 7 -9.97 -5.01 4.62
C CYS A 7 -10.60 -3.94 3.73
N ASN A 8 -11.44 -3.09 4.31
CA ASN A 8 -12.09 -2.01 3.58
C ASN A 8 -11.08 -0.98 3.08
N PHE A 9 -10.08 -0.67 3.89
CA PHE A 9 -9.04 0.29 3.50
C PHE A 9 -8.14 -0.25 2.40
N CYS A 10 -7.94 -1.57 2.36
CA CYS A 10 -7.20 -2.19 1.27
C CYS A 10 -7.96 -2.02 -0.05
N ASP A 11 -9.27 -2.23 -0.04
CA ASP A 11 -10.10 -2.02 -1.22
C ASP A 11 -10.10 -0.56 -1.65
N ALA A 12 -10.20 0.36 -0.70
CA ALA A 12 -10.14 1.79 -0.98
C ALA A 12 -8.79 2.18 -1.60
N ALA A 13 -7.70 1.62 -1.08
CA ALA A 13 -6.37 1.87 -1.61
C ALA A 13 -6.22 1.36 -3.04
N LYS A 14 -6.76 0.17 -3.33
CA LYS A 14 -6.74 -0.37 -4.70
C LYS A 14 -7.47 0.54 -5.67
N ARG A 15 -8.64 1.02 -5.28
CA ARG A 15 -9.41 1.94 -6.13
C ARG A 15 -8.65 3.24 -6.37
N LEU A 16 -8.01 3.77 -5.33
CA LEU A 16 -7.22 4.97 -5.44
C LEU A 16 -6.07 4.80 -6.43
N LEU A 17 -5.35 3.70 -6.33
CA LEU A 17 -4.25 3.42 -7.24
C LEU A 17 -4.74 3.28 -8.68
N LEU A 18 -5.84 2.55 -8.89
CA LEU A 18 -6.39 2.32 -10.21
C LEU A 18 -6.91 3.61 -10.86
N ARG A 19 -7.58 4.48 -10.09
CA ARG A 19 -8.09 5.74 -10.66
C ARG A 19 -6.98 6.73 -11.00
N ASN A 20 -5.78 6.50 -10.48
CA ASN A 20 -4.61 7.30 -10.83
C ASN A 20 -3.76 6.64 -11.91
N ASN A 21 -4.29 5.59 -12.56
CA ASN A 21 -3.63 4.83 -13.62
C ASN A 21 -2.32 4.19 -13.17
N LEU A 22 -2.26 3.77 -11.90
CA LEU A 22 -1.07 3.15 -11.34
C LEU A 22 -1.22 1.63 -11.36
N GLU A 23 -0.22 0.96 -11.90
CA GLU A 23 -0.13 -0.49 -11.82
C GLU A 23 0.51 -0.85 -10.48
N PHE A 24 0.01 -1.92 -9.87
CA PHE A 24 0.57 -2.38 -8.61
C PHE A 24 0.47 -3.89 -8.49
N LYS A 25 1.37 -4.44 -7.69
CA LYS A 25 1.31 -5.85 -7.32
C LYS A 25 0.72 -5.94 -5.91
N GLU A 26 -0.28 -6.78 -5.77
CA GLU A 26 -0.92 -7.02 -4.47
C GLU A 26 -0.35 -8.28 -3.83
N ILE A 27 0.03 -8.17 -2.56
CA ILE A 27 0.49 -9.31 -1.77
C ILE A 27 -0.45 -9.46 -0.59
N ASP A 28 -1.28 -10.49 -0.61
CA ASP A 28 -2.20 -10.80 0.49
C ASP A 28 -1.41 -11.54 1.56
N ILE A 29 -1.28 -10.93 2.74
CA ILE A 29 -0.46 -11.49 3.81
C ILE A 29 -1.03 -12.78 4.41
N SER A 30 -2.29 -13.11 4.10
CA SER A 30 -2.91 -14.34 4.58
C SER A 30 -2.60 -15.56 3.74
N THR A 31 -2.01 -15.38 2.55
CA THR A 31 -1.78 -16.48 1.62
C THR A 31 -0.56 -17.33 1.94
N LYS A 32 0.35 -16.82 2.75
CA LYS A 32 1.62 -17.49 3.01
C LYS A 32 2.17 -17.05 4.37
N GLU A 33 2.75 -18.00 5.11
CA GLU A 33 3.42 -17.65 6.36
C GLU A 33 4.61 -16.74 6.11
N GLY A 34 4.86 -15.85 7.03
CA GLY A 34 6.00 -14.95 6.95
C GLY A 34 5.77 -13.67 6.17
N LEU A 35 4.67 -13.56 5.42
CA LEU A 35 4.39 -12.35 4.65
C LEU A 35 4.11 -11.16 5.55
N MET A 36 3.42 -11.37 6.67
CA MET A 36 3.19 -10.29 7.62
C MET A 36 4.50 -9.82 8.25
N ASP A 37 5.38 -10.73 8.61
CA ASP A 37 6.69 -10.37 9.14
C ASP A 37 7.51 -9.60 8.14
N GLU A 38 7.45 -10.01 6.87
CA GLU A 38 8.11 -9.29 5.78
C GLU A 38 7.58 -7.86 5.67
N MET A 39 6.27 -7.71 5.71
CA MET A 39 5.63 -6.40 5.66
C MET A 39 6.08 -5.52 6.84
N ILE A 40 6.09 -6.08 8.04
CA ILE A 40 6.49 -5.34 9.24
C ILE A 40 7.93 -4.84 9.11
N LYS A 41 8.82 -5.69 8.65
CA LYS A 41 10.22 -5.32 8.45
C LYS A 41 10.39 -4.21 7.42
N LYS A 42 9.70 -4.34 6.29
CA LYS A 42 9.83 -3.38 5.19
C LYS A 42 9.13 -2.05 5.49
N SER A 43 8.13 -2.07 6.35
CA SER A 43 7.35 -0.87 6.68
C SER A 43 7.80 -0.19 7.97
N ASN A 44 8.99 -0.49 8.44
CA ASN A 44 9.56 0.11 9.66
C ASN A 44 8.73 -0.18 10.91
N GLY A 45 8.22 -1.40 11.02
CA GLY A 45 7.50 -1.86 12.20
C GLY A 45 6.00 -1.69 12.15
N LYS A 46 5.44 -1.28 11.03
CA LYS A 46 3.98 -1.12 10.87
C LYS A 46 3.32 -2.49 10.76
N ARG A 47 2.26 -2.69 11.51
CA ARG A 47 1.51 -3.95 11.57
C ARG A 47 0.13 -3.87 10.92
N THR A 48 -0.21 -2.72 10.38
CA THR A 48 -1.53 -2.48 9.79
C THR A 48 -1.49 -2.71 8.28
N ILE A 49 -2.64 -3.01 7.70
CA ILE A 49 -2.82 -3.10 6.27
C ILE A 49 -3.83 -2.04 5.83
N PRO A 50 -3.73 -1.51 4.63
CA PRO A 50 -2.71 -1.79 3.63
C PRO A 50 -1.37 -1.12 3.94
N GLN A 51 -0.28 -1.68 3.42
CA GLN A 51 1.02 -1.01 3.41
C GLN A 51 1.46 -0.91 1.96
N ILE A 52 1.72 0.30 1.52
CA ILE A 52 1.92 0.62 0.10
C ILE A 52 3.36 1.06 -0.13
N PHE A 53 3.95 0.51 -1.17
CA PHE A 53 5.32 0.81 -1.56
C PHE A 53 5.35 1.21 -3.02
N PHE A 54 6.15 2.20 -3.35
CA PHE A 54 6.47 2.53 -4.74
C PHE A 54 7.90 2.08 -4.97
N ASP A 55 8.06 1.01 -5.76
CA ASP A 55 9.31 0.26 -5.87
C ASP A 55 9.72 -0.19 -4.47
N ASP A 56 10.91 0.21 -4.00
CA ASP A 56 11.37 -0.17 -2.66
C ASP A 56 11.11 0.93 -1.62
N GLN A 57 10.44 2.00 -2.01
CA GLN A 57 10.15 3.10 -1.11
C GLN A 57 8.83 2.88 -0.38
N HIS A 58 8.88 2.83 0.95
CA HIS A 58 7.69 2.72 1.78
C HIS A 58 6.94 4.04 1.81
N ILE A 59 5.68 4.02 1.37
CA ILE A 59 4.83 5.21 1.37
C ILE A 59 3.99 5.25 2.64
N GLY A 60 3.37 4.13 3.00
CA GLY A 60 2.53 4.06 4.18
C GLY A 60 1.24 3.33 3.89
N GLY A 61 0.21 3.60 4.69
CA GLY A 61 -1.10 3.03 4.53
C GLY A 61 -2.00 3.87 3.64
N TYR A 62 -3.29 3.59 3.71
CA TYR A 62 -4.28 4.29 2.90
C TYR A 62 -4.27 5.80 3.15
N ASP A 63 -4.21 6.22 4.42
CA ASP A 63 -4.28 7.64 4.78
C ASP A 63 -3.14 8.44 4.16
N GLU A 64 -1.94 7.90 4.17
CA GLU A 64 -0.76 8.54 3.63
C GLU A 64 -0.88 8.70 2.11
N VAL A 65 -1.32 7.65 1.43
CA VAL A 65 -1.48 7.68 -0.03
C VAL A 65 -2.62 8.62 -0.41
N ARG A 66 -3.69 8.63 0.36
CA ARG A 66 -4.82 9.54 0.14
C ARG A 66 -4.39 11.00 0.28
N ALA A 67 -3.57 11.30 1.28
CA ALA A 67 -3.04 12.65 1.46
C ALA A 67 -2.20 13.09 0.26
N LEU A 68 -1.36 12.20 -0.26
CA LEU A 68 -0.56 12.49 -1.44
C LEU A 68 -1.42 12.75 -2.66
N GLU A 69 -2.51 11.99 -2.82
CA GLU A 69 -3.45 12.22 -3.91
C GLU A 69 -4.09 13.60 -3.82
N LYS A 70 -4.53 14.00 -2.63
CA LYS A 70 -5.16 15.31 -2.42
C LYS A 70 -4.21 16.47 -2.73
N GLU A 71 -2.92 16.29 -2.48
CA GLU A 71 -1.91 17.31 -2.72
C GLU A 71 -1.33 17.23 -4.12
N ASN A 72 -1.83 16.34 -4.97
CA ASN A 72 -1.33 16.11 -6.33
C ASN A 72 0.15 15.70 -6.35
N LYS A 73 0.61 15.04 -5.28
CA LYS A 73 2.00 14.60 -5.15
C LYS A 73 2.21 13.13 -5.50
N LEU A 74 1.12 12.39 -5.67
CA LEU A 74 1.19 10.96 -5.93
C LEU A 74 1.96 10.65 -7.22
N GLN A 75 1.69 11.38 -8.28
CA GLN A 75 2.38 11.20 -9.56
C GLN A 75 3.84 11.63 -9.49
N ASP A 76 4.17 12.59 -8.63
CA ASP A 76 5.54 13.07 -8.48
C ASP A 76 6.46 11.99 -7.92
N LEU A 77 5.92 11.09 -7.08
CA LEU A 77 6.70 9.99 -6.52
C LEU A 77 7.06 8.93 -7.56
N LEU A 78 6.38 8.93 -8.69
CA LEU A 78 6.56 7.92 -9.74
C LEU A 78 7.52 8.38 -10.83
N LYS A 79 8.00 9.59 -10.75
CA LYS A 79 8.92 10.15 -11.74
C LYS A 79 10.36 9.78 -11.47
#